data_922d159c5f4bdcdab7693658712fd4ab
#
_entry.id   922d159c5f4bdcdab7693658712fd4ab
#
_cell.length_a   1.000
_cell.length_b   1.000
_cell.length_c   1.000
_cell.angle_alpha   90.00
_cell.angle_beta   90.00
_cell.angle_gamma   90.00
#
_symmetry.space_group_name_H-M   'P 1'
#
loop_
_entity.id
_entity.type
_entity.pdbx_description
1 polymer ?
#
loop_
_entity_poly.entity_id
_entity_poly.type
_entity_poly.pdbx_seq_one_letter_code
_entity_poly.pdbx_strand_id
1 'polypeptide(L)'
;TIQHIYKRLPYNLIPFVLSMFIIVLALDYNEVTLHIAEFSNSINSSKNMTIFNYLLISTISDNLINNIPMSVLFAPILTDVNNYQLPAIYATIIGSNIGAYLTPIGALAGIMWMSLLKKYDVKFTFFDFMKYGIIIVPAVLLMALLGLMVNG
;
A
#
# COMPACT_ATOMS: atom_id res chain seq x y z
N THR A 1 1.77 -22.60 -26.33
CA THR A 1 1.05 -23.76 -25.80
C THR A 1 0.88 -23.61 -24.29
N ILE A 2 -0.26 -24.04 -23.74
CA ILE A 2 -0.65 -23.89 -22.32
C ILE A 2 0.45 -24.36 -21.35
N GLN A 3 1.12 -25.48 -21.64
CA GLN A 3 2.23 -26.00 -20.82
C GLN A 3 3.42 -25.03 -20.69
N HIS A 4 3.63 -24.15 -21.66
CA HIS A 4 4.70 -23.15 -21.62
C HIS A 4 4.36 -21.98 -20.69
N ILE A 5 3.06 -21.70 -20.52
CA ILE A 5 2.55 -20.66 -19.60
C ILE A 5 2.73 -21.15 -18.17
N TYR A 6 2.32 -22.37 -17.85
CA TYR A 6 2.45 -22.94 -16.50
C TYR A 6 3.91 -22.96 -15.99
N LYS A 7 4.89 -23.24 -16.85
CA LYS A 7 6.31 -23.24 -16.47
C LYS A 7 6.89 -21.85 -16.21
N ARG A 8 6.20 -20.79 -16.63
CA ARG A 8 6.67 -19.39 -16.47
C ARG A 8 5.95 -18.65 -15.35
N LEU A 9 4.94 -19.26 -14.72
CA LEU A 9 4.27 -18.66 -13.59
C LEU A 9 5.21 -18.61 -12.37
N PRO A 10 5.27 -17.48 -11.69
CA PRO A 10 6.11 -17.30 -10.50
C PRO A 10 5.45 -17.95 -9.27
N TYR A 11 5.43 -19.29 -9.23
CA TYR A 11 4.79 -20.06 -8.15
C TYR A 11 5.31 -19.72 -6.74
N ASN A 12 6.53 -19.21 -6.65
CA ASN A 12 7.13 -18.73 -5.40
C ASN A 12 6.42 -17.52 -4.81
N LEU A 13 5.61 -16.80 -5.60
CA LEU A 13 4.79 -15.70 -5.09
C LEU A 13 3.54 -16.17 -4.33
N ILE A 14 3.06 -17.39 -4.59
CA ILE A 14 1.87 -17.93 -3.92
C ILE A 14 2.08 -18.03 -2.40
N PRO A 15 3.13 -18.73 -1.89
CA PRO A 15 3.37 -18.78 -0.44
C PRO A 15 3.68 -17.40 0.15
N PHE A 16 4.31 -16.51 -0.60
CA PHE A 16 4.55 -15.13 -0.18
C PHE A 16 3.24 -14.38 0.07
N VAL A 17 2.33 -14.40 -0.90
CA VAL A 17 1.02 -13.74 -0.78
C VAL A 17 0.18 -14.36 0.34
N LEU A 18 0.15 -15.70 0.43
CA LEU A 18 -0.57 -16.39 1.51
C LEU A 18 -0.03 -16.01 2.89
N SER A 19 1.29 -15.91 3.06
CA SER A 19 1.90 -15.49 4.31
C SER A 19 1.49 -14.07 4.70
N MET A 20 1.41 -13.17 3.74
CA MET A 20 0.95 -11.78 3.98
C MET A 20 -0.51 -11.74 4.42
N PHE A 21 -1.40 -12.53 3.81
CA PHE A 21 -2.79 -12.62 4.25
C PHE A 21 -2.92 -13.22 5.67
N ILE A 22 -2.11 -14.21 6.01
CA ILE A 22 -2.09 -14.78 7.37
C ILE A 22 -1.67 -13.71 8.38
N ILE A 23 -0.68 -12.87 8.06
CA ILE A 23 -0.26 -11.77 8.93
C ILE A 23 -1.41 -10.77 9.12
N VAL A 24 -2.10 -10.39 8.05
CA VAL A 24 -3.25 -9.46 8.14
C VAL A 24 -4.37 -10.04 9.01
N LEU A 25 -4.71 -11.32 8.81
CA LEU A 25 -5.71 -11.99 9.65
C LEU A 25 -5.28 -12.06 11.12
N ALA A 26 -3.99 -12.28 11.40
CA ALA A 26 -3.47 -12.25 12.75
C ALA A 26 -3.55 -10.85 13.38
N LEU A 27 -3.29 -9.79 12.62
CA LEU A 27 -3.44 -8.41 13.07
C LEU A 27 -4.89 -8.08 13.39
N ASP A 28 -5.81 -8.51 12.55
CA ASP A 28 -7.25 -8.31 12.77
C ASP A 28 -7.75 -9.10 13.98
N TYR A 29 -7.36 -10.35 14.10
CA TYR A 29 -7.70 -11.20 15.25
C TYR A 29 -7.19 -10.64 16.59
N ASN A 30 -6.06 -9.93 16.61
CA ASN A 30 -5.50 -9.27 17.79
C ASN A 30 -5.99 -7.81 17.94
N GLU A 31 -7.10 -7.43 17.29
CA GLU A 31 -7.75 -6.13 17.39
C GLU A 31 -6.87 -4.93 16.99
N VAL A 32 -5.77 -5.17 16.30
CA VAL A 32 -4.87 -4.11 15.83
C VAL A 32 -5.61 -3.15 14.85
N THR A 33 -6.52 -3.70 14.04
CA THR A 33 -7.39 -2.92 13.15
C THR A 33 -8.27 -1.94 13.91
N LEU A 34 -8.86 -2.37 15.04
CA LEU A 34 -9.67 -1.51 15.92
C LEU A 34 -8.84 -0.39 16.52
N HIS A 35 -7.66 -0.69 17.04
CA HIS A 35 -6.76 0.33 17.59
C HIS A 35 -6.32 1.36 16.54
N ILE A 36 -6.05 0.93 15.30
CA ILE A 36 -5.74 1.84 14.20
C ILE A 36 -6.95 2.70 13.86
N ALA A 37 -8.16 2.14 13.83
CA ALA A 37 -9.39 2.88 13.57
C ALA A 37 -9.66 3.93 14.65
N GLU A 38 -9.58 3.55 15.92
CA GLU A 38 -9.74 4.46 17.06
C GLU A 38 -8.72 5.60 17.05
N PHE A 39 -7.44 5.28 16.84
CA PHE A 39 -6.37 6.26 16.71
C PHE A 39 -6.63 7.20 15.53
N SER A 40 -6.96 6.66 14.37
CA SER A 40 -7.28 7.48 13.19
C SER A 40 -8.47 8.42 13.47
N ASN A 41 -9.54 7.93 14.08
CA ASN A 41 -10.70 8.74 14.41
C ASN A 41 -10.40 9.83 15.44
N SER A 42 -9.50 9.57 16.39
CA SER A 42 -9.10 10.55 17.40
C SER A 42 -8.35 11.78 16.84
N ILE A 43 -7.61 11.58 15.74
CA ILE A 43 -6.82 12.66 15.10
C ILE A 43 -7.52 13.31 13.90
N ASN A 44 -8.62 12.73 13.43
CA ASN A 44 -9.38 13.22 12.27
C ASN A 44 -10.41 14.29 12.67
N SER A 45 -9.93 15.50 12.94
CA SER A 45 -10.77 16.63 13.35
C SER A 45 -11.45 17.36 12.18
N SER A 46 -11.02 17.14 10.95
CA SER A 46 -11.54 17.78 9.74
C SER A 46 -11.34 16.90 8.51
N LYS A 47 -12.08 17.20 7.42
CA LYS A 47 -11.93 16.54 6.11
C LYS A 47 -10.47 16.50 5.64
N ASN A 48 -9.78 17.64 5.71
CA ASN A 48 -8.40 17.75 5.23
C ASN A 48 -7.42 16.92 6.07
N MET A 49 -7.62 16.87 7.39
CA MET A 49 -6.84 16.01 8.28
C MET A 49 -7.10 14.54 8.01
N THR A 50 -8.34 14.16 7.75
CA THR A 50 -8.69 12.80 7.37
C THR A 50 -7.98 12.38 6.08
N ILE A 51 -8.04 13.21 5.04
CA ILE A 51 -7.34 12.95 3.77
C ILE A 51 -5.83 12.80 4.01
N PHE A 52 -5.22 13.73 4.73
CA PHE A 52 -3.79 13.71 5.02
C PHE A 52 -3.37 12.45 5.77
N ASN A 53 -4.08 12.13 6.86
CA ASN A 53 -3.76 10.97 7.69
C ASN A 53 -3.91 9.65 6.94
N TYR A 54 -5.03 9.44 6.25
CA TYR A 54 -5.26 8.20 5.49
C TYR A 54 -4.30 8.06 4.31
N LEU A 55 -3.95 9.16 3.65
CA LEU A 55 -2.96 9.17 2.57
C LEU A 55 -1.57 8.74 3.09
N LEU A 56 -1.11 9.28 4.22
CA LEU A 56 0.18 8.93 4.81
C LEU A 56 0.19 7.52 5.40
N ILE A 57 -0.81 7.18 6.21
CA ILE A 57 -0.87 5.86 6.87
C ILE A 57 -0.92 4.76 5.82
N SER A 58 -1.75 4.91 4.77
CA SER A 58 -1.82 3.90 3.70
C SER A 58 -0.51 3.78 2.91
N THR A 59 0.15 4.92 2.63
CA THR A 59 1.47 4.92 1.96
C THR A 59 2.53 4.17 2.74
N ILE A 60 2.56 4.36 4.07
CA ILE A 60 3.53 3.67 4.94
C ILE A 60 3.16 2.19 5.09
N SER A 61 1.90 1.89 5.37
CA SER A 61 1.40 0.53 5.57
C SER A 61 1.62 -0.34 4.34
N ASP A 62 1.46 0.21 3.15
CA ASP A 62 1.70 -0.46 1.88
C ASP A 62 3.14 -1.01 1.79
N ASN A 63 4.12 -0.26 2.26
CA ASN A 63 5.52 -0.67 2.26
C ASN A 63 5.87 -1.71 3.34
N LEU A 64 5.02 -1.90 4.34
CA LEU A 64 5.19 -2.90 5.39
C LEU A 64 4.54 -4.24 5.02
N ILE A 65 3.33 -4.20 4.46
CA ILE A 65 2.50 -5.40 4.27
C ILE A 65 2.07 -5.64 2.83
N ASN A 66 2.52 -4.82 1.88
CA ASN A 66 2.10 -4.84 0.47
C ASN A 66 0.66 -4.34 0.23
N ASN A 67 0.39 -3.74 -0.93
CA ASN A 67 -0.88 -3.08 -1.23
C ASN A 67 -2.11 -4.03 -1.22
N ILE A 68 -1.95 -5.29 -1.60
CA ILE A 68 -3.08 -6.24 -1.64
C ILE A 68 -3.55 -6.61 -0.22
N PRO A 69 -2.70 -7.16 0.67
CA PRO A 69 -3.10 -7.40 2.06
C PRO A 69 -3.48 -6.13 2.82
N MET A 70 -2.81 -5.00 2.53
CA MET A 70 -3.13 -3.71 3.13
C MET A 70 -4.59 -3.29 2.83
N SER A 71 -5.07 -3.48 1.61
CA SER A 71 -6.45 -3.15 1.26
C SER A 71 -7.48 -3.97 2.05
N VAL A 72 -7.17 -5.24 2.36
CA VAL A 72 -8.00 -6.08 3.23
C VAL A 72 -7.98 -5.59 4.67
N LEU A 73 -6.80 -5.20 5.19
CA LEU A 73 -6.67 -4.63 6.54
C LEU A 73 -7.44 -3.33 6.69
N PHE A 74 -7.38 -2.45 5.70
CA PHE A 74 -8.02 -1.13 5.77
C PHE A 74 -9.53 -1.16 5.52
N ALA A 75 -10.08 -2.21 4.91
CA ALA A 75 -11.52 -2.29 4.65
C ALA A 75 -12.39 -2.11 5.91
N PRO A 76 -12.19 -2.84 7.03
CA PRO A 76 -12.93 -2.59 8.25
C PRO A 76 -12.64 -1.21 8.86
N ILE A 77 -11.37 -0.75 8.86
CA ILE A 77 -11.01 0.56 9.39
C ILE A 77 -11.79 1.68 8.70
N LEU A 78 -11.94 1.60 7.38
CA LEU A 78 -12.65 2.60 6.58
C LEU A 78 -14.16 2.59 6.80
N THR A 79 -14.77 1.48 7.27
CA THR A 79 -16.19 1.44 7.63
C THR A 79 -16.50 2.20 8.91
N ASP A 80 -15.52 2.35 9.81
CA ASP A 80 -15.66 3.02 11.10
C ASP A 80 -15.36 4.54 11.04
N VAL A 81 -15.08 5.07 9.84
CA VAL A 81 -14.89 6.52 9.65
C VAL A 81 -16.22 7.23 9.62
N ASN A 82 -16.51 8.03 10.64
CA ASN A 82 -17.83 8.61 10.85
C ASN A 82 -18.24 9.67 9.81
N ASN A 83 -17.46 10.76 9.64
CA ASN A 83 -17.93 11.94 8.87
C ASN A 83 -17.29 12.07 7.48
N TYR A 84 -16.12 11.49 7.25
CA TYR A 84 -15.31 11.72 6.05
C TYR A 84 -14.90 10.39 5.40
N GLN A 85 -15.81 9.41 5.37
CA GLN A 85 -15.54 8.07 4.87
C GLN A 85 -15.07 8.07 3.40
N LEU A 86 -15.79 8.76 2.53
CA LEU A 86 -15.43 8.80 1.11
C LEU A 86 -14.07 9.45 0.84
N PRO A 87 -13.75 10.63 1.41
CA PRO A 87 -12.39 11.17 1.40
C PRO A 87 -11.33 10.22 1.94
N ALA A 88 -11.60 9.50 3.04
CA ALA A 88 -10.68 8.51 3.60
C ALA A 88 -10.43 7.34 2.64
N ILE A 89 -11.48 6.83 1.98
CA ILE A 89 -11.37 5.77 0.97
C ILE A 89 -10.48 6.23 -0.19
N TYR A 90 -10.74 7.40 -0.77
CA TYR A 90 -9.91 7.92 -1.86
C TYR A 90 -8.47 8.15 -1.44
N ALA A 91 -8.25 8.72 -0.26
CA ALA A 91 -6.91 8.92 0.28
C ALA A 91 -6.16 7.59 0.47
N THR A 92 -6.85 6.57 1.00
CA THR A 92 -6.26 5.23 1.18
C THR A 92 -5.90 4.57 -0.14
N ILE A 93 -6.79 4.60 -1.13
CA ILE A 93 -6.55 4.01 -2.46
C ILE A 93 -5.36 4.72 -3.13
N ILE A 94 -5.33 6.04 -3.11
CA ILE A 94 -4.28 6.81 -3.75
C ILE A 94 -2.96 6.63 -3.01
N GLY A 95 -2.98 6.69 -1.67
CA GLY A 95 -1.80 6.53 -0.84
C GLY A 95 -1.12 5.17 -1.00
N SER A 96 -1.90 4.08 -1.02
CA SER A 96 -1.36 2.75 -1.25
C SER A 96 -0.73 2.58 -2.63
N ASN A 97 -1.36 3.13 -3.67
CA ASN A 97 -0.80 3.06 -5.01
C ASN A 97 0.48 3.90 -5.18
N ILE A 98 0.56 5.07 -4.54
CA ILE A 98 1.76 5.90 -4.52
C ILE A 98 2.85 5.25 -3.67
N GLY A 99 2.49 4.70 -2.52
CA GLY A 99 3.38 4.00 -1.60
C GLY A 99 4.15 2.87 -2.27
N ALA A 100 3.51 2.17 -3.20
CA ALA A 100 4.11 1.09 -3.98
C ALA A 100 5.39 1.47 -4.73
N TYR A 101 5.64 2.76 -4.94
CA TYR A 101 6.87 3.26 -5.57
C TYR A 101 7.99 3.60 -4.57
N LEU A 102 7.73 3.55 -3.27
CA LEU A 102 8.75 3.85 -2.26
C LEU A 102 9.73 2.70 -2.11
N THR A 103 9.23 1.46 -2.04
CA THR A 103 10.06 0.25 -2.00
C THR A 103 9.52 -0.81 -2.97
N PRO A 104 10.35 -1.74 -3.46
CA PRO A 104 9.88 -2.85 -4.29
C PRO A 104 8.90 -3.80 -3.57
N ILE A 105 8.83 -3.73 -2.23
CA ILE A 105 7.94 -4.58 -1.41
C ILE A 105 6.51 -4.04 -1.42
N GLY A 106 6.31 -2.74 -1.60
CA GLY A 106 5.01 -2.08 -1.58
C GLY A 106 4.01 -2.64 -2.59
N ALA A 107 4.48 -3.23 -3.70
CA ALA A 107 3.62 -3.93 -4.64
C ALA A 107 4.25 -5.22 -5.16
N LEU A 108 3.41 -6.22 -5.42
CA LEU A 108 3.82 -7.47 -6.06
C LEU A 108 4.54 -7.21 -7.40
N ALA A 109 4.08 -6.20 -8.13
CA ALA A 109 4.69 -5.77 -9.39
C ALA A 109 6.15 -5.32 -9.21
N GLY A 110 6.50 -4.64 -8.13
CA GLY A 110 7.88 -4.24 -7.81
C GLY A 110 8.79 -5.45 -7.61
N ILE A 111 8.33 -6.44 -6.86
CA ILE A 111 9.07 -7.70 -6.62
C ILE A 111 9.27 -8.47 -7.93
N MET A 112 8.22 -8.56 -8.76
CA MET A 112 8.30 -9.21 -10.06
C MET A 112 9.26 -8.48 -11.00
N TRP A 113 9.19 -7.15 -11.03
CA TRP A 113 10.07 -6.32 -11.84
C TRP A 113 11.54 -6.48 -11.45
N MET A 114 11.86 -6.44 -10.15
CA MET A 114 13.22 -6.71 -9.65
C MET A 114 13.71 -8.11 -10.04
N SER A 115 12.85 -9.12 -9.95
CA SER A 115 13.18 -10.49 -10.36
C SER A 115 13.45 -10.58 -11.86
N LEU A 116 12.72 -9.81 -12.67
CA LEU A 116 12.90 -9.74 -14.11
C LEU A 116 14.24 -9.08 -14.47
N LEU A 117 14.57 -7.95 -13.85
CA LEU A 117 15.84 -7.26 -14.05
C LEU A 117 17.02 -8.19 -13.74
N LYS A 118 16.95 -8.92 -12.62
CA LYS A 118 17.96 -9.90 -12.24
C LYS A 118 18.11 -11.00 -13.27
N LYS A 119 17.03 -11.46 -13.89
CA LYS A 119 17.04 -12.48 -14.93
C LYS A 119 17.74 -12.02 -16.22
N TYR A 120 17.72 -10.73 -16.50
CA TYR A 120 18.39 -10.12 -17.67
C TYR A 120 19.76 -9.50 -17.33
N ASP A 121 20.35 -9.88 -16.16
CA ASP A 121 21.64 -9.39 -15.69
C ASP A 121 21.73 -7.85 -15.57
N VAL A 122 20.59 -7.18 -15.41
CA VAL A 122 20.54 -5.74 -15.16
C VAL A 122 20.86 -5.49 -13.67
N LYS A 123 21.94 -4.78 -13.42
CA LYS A 123 22.37 -4.41 -12.07
C LYS A 123 21.51 -3.25 -11.56
N PHE A 124 20.41 -3.59 -10.91
CA PHE A 124 19.53 -2.63 -10.23
C PHE A 124 19.17 -3.21 -8.85
N THR A 125 19.53 -2.47 -7.81
CA THR A 125 19.39 -2.95 -6.43
C THR A 125 18.11 -2.44 -5.78
N PHE A 126 17.76 -3.04 -4.64
CA PHE A 126 16.68 -2.56 -3.78
C PHE A 126 16.87 -1.07 -3.39
N PHE A 127 18.10 -0.70 -3.05
CA PHE A 127 18.43 0.68 -2.68
C PHE A 127 18.36 1.65 -3.86
N ASP A 128 18.68 1.21 -5.07
CA ASP A 128 18.49 2.03 -6.27
C ASP A 128 17.01 2.36 -6.47
N PHE A 129 16.11 1.39 -6.29
CA PHE A 129 14.67 1.63 -6.35
C PHE A 129 14.24 2.67 -5.31
N MET A 130 14.62 2.47 -4.06
CA MET A 130 14.29 3.40 -2.96
C MET A 130 14.81 4.82 -3.20
N LYS A 131 16.01 4.96 -3.76
CA LYS A 131 16.61 6.27 -4.06
C LYS A 131 15.72 7.10 -4.98
N TYR A 132 15.13 6.49 -6.00
CA TYR A 132 14.18 7.17 -6.87
C TYR A 132 12.83 7.35 -6.19
N GLY A 133 12.37 6.36 -5.45
CA GLY A 133 11.11 6.42 -4.68
C GLY A 133 11.09 7.57 -3.68
N ILE A 134 12.14 7.77 -2.91
CA ILE A 134 12.25 8.86 -1.91
C ILE A 134 12.13 10.25 -2.54
N ILE A 135 12.50 10.40 -3.80
CA ILE A 135 12.37 11.68 -4.52
C ILE A 135 10.98 11.84 -5.12
N ILE A 136 10.48 10.78 -5.76
CA ILE A 136 9.22 10.82 -6.53
C ILE A 136 8.00 10.80 -5.60
N VAL A 137 7.98 9.90 -4.63
CA VAL A 137 6.80 9.64 -3.78
C VAL A 137 6.35 10.90 -3.02
N PRO A 138 7.22 11.67 -2.34
CA PRO A 138 6.78 12.89 -1.66
C PRO A 138 6.18 13.93 -2.60
N ALA A 139 6.73 14.10 -3.80
CA ALA A 139 6.20 15.04 -4.79
C ALA A 139 4.81 14.63 -5.28
N VAL A 140 4.62 13.34 -5.58
CA VAL A 140 3.33 12.80 -6.03
C VAL A 140 2.31 12.81 -4.91
N LEU A 141 2.71 12.48 -3.66
CA LEU A 141 1.83 12.58 -2.49
C LEU A 141 1.34 14.00 -2.25
N LEU A 142 2.21 15.00 -2.38
CA LEU A 142 1.83 16.40 -2.24
C LEU A 142 0.77 16.79 -3.29
N MET A 143 0.98 16.42 -4.54
CA MET A 143 0.02 16.70 -5.62
C MET A 143 -1.30 15.96 -5.41
N ALA A 144 -1.27 14.72 -4.98
CA ALA A 144 -2.46 13.94 -4.64
C ALA A 144 -3.24 14.57 -3.47
N LEU A 145 -2.52 15.00 -2.43
CA LEU A 145 -3.10 15.70 -1.28
C LEU A 145 -3.83 16.97 -1.70
N LEU A 146 -3.17 17.83 -2.48
CA LEU A 146 -3.78 19.05 -3.00
C LEU A 146 -5.00 18.75 -3.86
N GLY A 147 -4.92 17.76 -4.76
CA GLY A 147 -6.03 17.35 -5.61
C GLY A 147 -7.24 16.85 -4.81
N LEU A 148 -7.00 16.04 -3.78
CA LEU A 148 -8.07 15.53 -2.90
C LEU A 148 -8.67 16.63 -2.01
N MET A 149 -7.89 17.60 -1.53
CA MET A 149 -8.39 18.71 -0.73
C MET A 149 -9.30 19.65 -1.52
N VAL A 150 -9.03 19.82 -2.82
CA VAL A 150 -9.81 20.70 -3.70
C VAL A 150 -11.08 20.02 -4.20
N ASN A 151 -11.02 18.73 -4.57
CA ASN A 151 -12.11 18.04 -5.27
C ASN A 151 -12.80 16.94 -4.42
N GLY A 152 -12.25 16.59 -3.26
CA GLY A 152 -12.76 15.49 -2.43
C GLY A 152 -13.87 15.83 -1.41
#